data_723ac1b3a2d4b5deda98052d74695415
#
_entry.id   723ac1b3a2d4b5deda98052d74695415
#
_cell.length_a   1.000
_cell.length_b   1.000
_cell.length_c   1.000
_cell.angle_alpha   90.00
_cell.angle_beta   90.00
_cell.angle_gamma   90.00
#
_symmetry.space_group_name_H-M   'P 1'
#
loop_
_entity.id
_entity.type
_entity.pdbx_description
1 polymer ?
#
loop_
_entity_poly.entity_id
_entity_poly.type
_entity_poly.pdbx_seq_one_letter_code
_entity_poly.pdbx_strand_id
1 'polypeptide(L)'
;MPRRIQGPKPKVKNPGKLLMRLLSYIFKNYGFACFIVLICMFVNVFSSVQGTLFMQTLIDDYIIPLTRQASPDFSNLAHAIGRVALFYACGVAASFAQAKIMVYVTQGTLRNLRNDMFTHMESLPIRYFDSHPHGDIMSTYTNDIDTLRQMISQSIPQVINSAVTIISVLGAMIVLNIPLTLITLLMVGVMLYATKIVGGASAKYFIAQQRDLAAVNGYIEEMMNGQKVVKVFTHEKESIENFNKLNDKLFESADNANKFGNVLMPINAQLGNISYVLVALVGGILALEGFGGFTLGKLASFLSFNKSFSQPINQLSMQINNIVMALAGSERIFNLLDEKPETDEGY
;
A
#
# COMPACT_ATOMS: atom_id res chain seq x y z
N MET A 1 13.77 -21.23 -19.91
CA MET A 1 13.42 -21.60 -18.50
C MET A 1 11.93 -21.34 -18.34
N PRO A 2 11.11 -22.34 -18.04
CA PRO A 2 9.67 -22.15 -17.86
C PRO A 2 9.43 -21.34 -16.59
N ARG A 3 8.79 -20.16 -16.70
CA ARG A 3 8.25 -19.44 -15.54
C ARG A 3 7.20 -20.34 -14.89
N ARG A 4 7.51 -20.88 -13.72
CA ARG A 4 6.51 -21.56 -12.88
C ARG A 4 5.32 -20.64 -12.71
N ILE A 5 4.16 -21.09 -13.20
CA ILE A 5 2.86 -20.49 -12.92
C ILE A 5 2.74 -20.42 -11.40
N GLN A 6 2.61 -19.20 -10.87
CA GLN A 6 2.38 -19.00 -9.45
C GLN A 6 1.07 -19.72 -9.08
N GLY A 7 1.20 -20.83 -8.40
CA GLY A 7 0.08 -21.57 -7.80
C GLY A 7 -0.70 -20.69 -6.80
N PRO A 8 -1.80 -21.18 -6.24
CA PRO A 8 -2.61 -20.45 -5.28
C PRO A 8 -1.72 -19.87 -4.18
N LYS A 9 -1.98 -18.58 -3.82
CA LYS A 9 -1.19 -17.82 -2.83
C LYS A 9 -0.76 -18.72 -1.68
N PRO A 10 0.53 -18.85 -1.38
CA PRO A 10 0.99 -19.67 -0.27
C PRO A 10 0.33 -19.19 1.01
N LYS A 11 -0.40 -20.06 1.70
CA LYS A 11 -0.98 -19.75 3.01
C LYS A 11 0.17 -19.74 4.00
N VAL A 12 0.64 -18.57 4.38
CA VAL A 12 1.62 -18.39 5.47
C VAL A 12 1.05 -18.99 6.74
N LYS A 13 1.74 -19.98 7.34
CA LYS A 13 1.24 -20.73 8.51
C LYS A 13 0.98 -19.83 9.72
N ASN A 14 1.81 -18.79 9.98
CA ASN A 14 1.69 -17.89 11.12
C ASN A 14 2.19 -16.47 10.74
N PRO A 15 1.39 -15.64 10.02
CA PRO A 15 1.85 -14.35 9.51
C PRO A 15 2.29 -13.38 10.63
N GLY A 16 1.61 -13.41 11.79
CA GLY A 16 1.96 -12.53 12.91
C GLY A 16 3.31 -12.85 13.57
N LYS A 17 3.62 -14.16 13.76
CA LYS A 17 4.92 -14.56 14.31
C LYS A 17 6.06 -14.23 13.35
N LEU A 18 5.83 -14.41 12.06
CA LEU A 18 6.83 -14.14 11.04
C LEU A 18 7.13 -12.63 10.93
N LEU A 19 6.06 -11.80 10.94
CA LEU A 19 6.20 -10.35 10.97
C LEU A 19 6.96 -9.89 12.23
N MET A 20 6.62 -10.46 13.39
CA MET A 20 7.29 -10.15 14.65
C MET A 20 8.78 -10.53 14.61
N ARG A 21 9.12 -11.70 14.06
CA ARG A 21 10.51 -12.15 13.88
C ARG A 21 11.30 -11.18 12.99
N LEU A 22 10.70 -10.78 11.87
CA LEU A 22 11.32 -9.82 10.96
C LEU A 22 11.51 -8.44 11.62
N LEU A 23 10.47 -7.92 12.26
CA LEU A 23 10.56 -6.66 12.99
C LEU A 23 11.63 -6.73 14.09
N SER A 24 11.68 -7.82 14.86
CA SER A 24 12.71 -8.05 15.86
C SER A 24 14.13 -8.03 15.26
N TYR A 25 14.31 -8.65 14.08
CA TYR A 25 15.57 -8.64 13.35
C TYR A 25 16.00 -7.19 12.96
N ILE A 26 15.04 -6.41 12.45
CA ILE A 26 15.27 -5.00 12.08
C ILE A 26 15.59 -4.16 13.32
N PHE A 27 14.76 -4.26 14.36
CA PHE A 27 14.93 -3.45 15.57
C PHE A 27 16.21 -3.80 16.34
N LYS A 28 16.64 -5.04 16.34
CA LYS A 28 17.91 -5.46 16.99
C LYS A 28 19.12 -4.72 16.39
N ASN A 29 19.11 -4.52 15.07
CA ASN A 29 20.25 -3.94 14.36
C ASN A 29 20.09 -2.42 14.11
N TYR A 30 18.87 -1.92 13.97
CA TYR A 30 18.57 -0.55 13.55
C TYR A 30 17.50 0.15 14.40
N GLY A 31 17.28 -0.28 15.65
CA GLY A 31 16.21 0.21 16.52
C GLY A 31 16.21 1.73 16.71
N PHE A 32 17.38 2.34 16.92
CA PHE A 32 17.50 3.79 17.05
C PHE A 32 17.13 4.53 15.76
N ALA A 33 17.53 4.02 14.60
CA ALA A 33 17.15 4.59 13.31
C ALA A 33 15.65 4.50 13.05
N CYS A 34 15.03 3.35 13.38
CA CYS A 34 13.58 3.16 13.31
C CYS A 34 12.82 4.12 14.24
N PHE A 35 13.32 4.38 15.43
CA PHE A 35 12.74 5.36 16.36
C PHE A 35 12.78 6.78 15.78
N ILE A 36 13.89 7.21 15.18
CA ILE A 36 13.98 8.51 14.49
C ILE A 36 12.98 8.57 13.33
N VAL A 37 12.84 7.50 12.55
CA VAL A 37 11.86 7.43 11.45
C VAL A 37 10.44 7.65 11.97
N LEU A 38 10.06 7.03 13.08
CA LEU A 38 8.75 7.24 13.71
C LEU A 38 8.55 8.71 14.11
N ILE A 39 9.54 9.34 14.73
CA ILE A 39 9.48 10.79 15.06
C ILE A 39 9.29 11.61 13.79
N CYS A 40 10.06 11.35 12.74
CA CYS A 40 9.91 12.06 11.46
C CYS A 40 8.52 11.91 10.85
N MET A 41 7.91 10.71 10.96
CA MET A 41 6.52 10.48 10.51
C MET A 41 5.54 11.34 11.30
N PHE A 42 5.66 11.39 12.62
CA PHE A 42 4.79 12.22 13.45
C PHE A 42 4.95 13.72 13.13
N VAL A 43 6.18 14.20 12.98
CA VAL A 43 6.45 15.61 12.59
C VAL A 43 5.85 15.93 11.25
N ASN A 44 5.96 15.03 10.26
CA ASN A 44 5.39 15.21 8.92
C ASN A 44 3.85 15.31 8.97
N VAL A 45 3.19 14.36 9.63
CA VAL A 45 1.73 14.34 9.76
C VAL A 45 1.24 15.53 10.56
N PHE A 46 1.91 15.89 11.66
CA PHE A 46 1.58 17.06 12.45
C PHE A 46 1.68 18.35 11.63
N SER A 47 2.76 18.53 10.86
CA SER A 47 2.93 19.67 9.97
C SER A 47 1.82 19.77 8.92
N SER A 48 1.42 18.64 8.35
CA SER A 48 0.31 18.55 7.38
C SER A 48 -1.03 18.94 8.01
N VAL A 49 -1.33 18.42 9.22
CA VAL A 49 -2.57 18.74 9.94
C VAL A 49 -2.61 20.21 10.32
N GLN A 50 -1.50 20.76 10.85
CA GLN A 50 -1.42 22.19 11.18
C GLN A 50 -1.57 23.09 9.96
N GLY A 51 -0.98 22.72 8.82
CA GLY A 51 -1.16 23.43 7.57
C GLY A 51 -2.63 23.45 7.10
N THR A 52 -3.35 22.34 7.31
CA THR A 52 -4.80 22.30 6.99
C THR A 52 -5.64 23.11 7.98
N LEU A 53 -5.34 23.06 9.27
CA LEU A 53 -6.01 23.86 10.29
C LEU A 53 -5.76 25.35 10.09
N PHE A 54 -4.59 25.72 9.58
CA PHE A 54 -4.30 27.12 9.25
C PHE A 54 -5.27 27.72 8.25
N MET A 55 -5.93 26.92 7.39
CA MET A 55 -6.97 27.41 6.50
C MET A 55 -8.12 28.10 7.27
N GLN A 56 -8.48 27.55 8.46
CA GLN A 56 -9.44 28.18 9.35
C GLN A 56 -8.92 29.55 9.82
N THR A 57 -7.74 29.58 10.44
CA THR A 57 -7.11 30.81 10.94
C THR A 57 -6.94 31.84 9.83
N LEU A 58 -6.52 31.42 8.64
CA LEU A 58 -6.35 32.30 7.49
C LEU A 58 -7.66 32.98 7.11
N ILE A 59 -8.76 32.27 7.04
CA ILE A 59 -10.05 32.82 6.64
C ILE A 59 -10.66 33.66 7.76
N ASP A 60 -10.75 33.08 8.98
CA ASP A 60 -11.52 33.71 10.07
C ASP A 60 -10.78 34.86 10.72
N ASP A 61 -9.45 34.74 10.94
CA ASP A 61 -8.67 35.70 11.72
C ASP A 61 -7.96 36.77 10.85
N TYR A 62 -7.74 36.47 9.55
CA TYR A 62 -7.02 37.36 8.65
C TYR A 62 -7.90 37.87 7.48
N ILE A 63 -8.44 36.98 6.64
CA ILE A 63 -9.13 37.39 5.42
C ILE A 63 -10.40 38.18 5.76
N ILE A 64 -11.30 37.61 6.58
CA ILE A 64 -12.58 38.25 6.92
C ILE A 64 -12.37 39.61 7.60
N PRO A 65 -11.49 39.78 8.59
CA PRO A 65 -11.22 41.11 9.17
C PRO A 65 -10.59 42.09 8.19
N LEU A 66 -9.67 41.66 7.33
CA LEU A 66 -9.03 42.53 6.34
C LEU A 66 -10.02 43.04 5.29
N THR A 67 -11.02 42.29 4.88
CA THR A 67 -12.05 42.72 3.93
C THR A 67 -12.97 43.81 4.48
N ARG A 68 -12.99 44.01 5.80
CA ARG A 68 -13.82 45.05 6.49
C ARG A 68 -13.04 46.34 6.75
N GLN A 69 -11.73 46.38 6.50
CA GLN A 69 -10.87 47.53 6.72
C GLN A 69 -10.79 48.39 5.45
N ALA A 70 -10.84 49.70 5.59
CA ALA A 70 -10.69 50.65 4.48
C ALA A 70 -9.24 50.72 3.94
N SER A 71 -8.24 50.43 4.81
CA SER A 71 -6.82 50.33 4.47
C SER A 71 -6.26 49.07 5.11
N PRO A 72 -6.24 47.91 4.38
CA PRO A 72 -5.79 46.62 4.93
C PRO A 72 -4.29 46.61 5.18
N ASP A 73 -3.88 46.23 6.40
CA ASP A 73 -2.47 45.95 6.76
C ASP A 73 -2.20 44.45 6.65
N PHE A 74 -1.28 44.08 5.75
CA PHE A 74 -0.91 42.69 5.47
C PHE A 74 0.25 42.18 6.31
N SER A 75 0.83 42.97 7.22
CA SER A 75 2.01 42.59 8.00
C SER A 75 1.75 41.37 8.87
N ASN A 76 0.62 41.33 9.58
CA ASN A 76 0.21 40.23 10.43
C ASN A 76 -0.05 38.93 9.62
N LEU A 77 -0.66 39.08 8.44
CA LEU A 77 -0.89 37.97 7.52
C LEU A 77 0.45 37.38 7.02
N ALA A 78 1.41 38.26 6.65
CA ALA A 78 2.73 37.83 6.19
C ALA A 78 3.48 37.01 7.29
N HIS A 79 3.42 37.45 8.55
CA HIS A 79 3.98 36.74 9.68
C HIS A 79 3.30 35.36 9.91
N ALA A 80 1.98 35.28 9.78
CA ALA A 80 1.24 34.04 9.91
C ALA A 80 1.59 33.04 8.80
N ILE A 81 1.66 33.50 7.54
CA ILE A 81 2.11 32.70 6.40
C ILE A 81 3.55 32.22 6.59
N GLY A 82 4.46 33.11 7.06
CA GLY A 82 5.83 32.74 7.36
C GLY A 82 5.94 31.63 8.40
N ARG A 83 5.10 31.66 9.44
CA ARG A 83 5.03 30.60 10.46
C ARG A 83 4.60 29.25 9.87
N VAL A 84 3.59 29.26 9.02
CA VAL A 84 3.10 28.01 8.36
C VAL A 84 4.11 27.48 7.35
N ALA A 85 4.79 28.39 6.62
CA ALA A 85 5.87 28.01 5.73
C ALA A 85 7.00 27.28 6.50
N LEU A 86 7.31 27.74 7.73
CA LEU A 86 8.26 27.06 8.61
C LEU A 86 7.77 25.66 8.99
N PHE A 87 6.50 25.47 9.35
CA PHE A 87 5.95 24.15 9.62
C PHE A 87 6.08 23.21 8.40
N TYR A 88 5.74 23.69 7.22
CA TYR A 88 5.91 22.89 6.00
C TYR A 88 7.38 22.58 5.70
N ALA A 89 8.28 23.54 5.91
CA ALA A 89 9.71 23.30 5.75
C ALA A 89 10.23 22.22 6.72
N CYS A 90 9.77 22.24 7.99
CA CYS A 90 10.06 21.16 8.96
C CYS A 90 9.48 19.82 8.51
N GLY A 91 8.25 19.79 7.96
CA GLY A 91 7.63 18.58 7.41
C GLY A 91 8.42 18.00 6.24
N VAL A 92 8.86 18.85 5.31
CA VAL A 92 9.70 18.43 4.16
C VAL A 92 11.05 17.89 4.65
N ALA A 93 11.71 18.57 5.59
CA ALA A 93 12.96 18.11 6.16
C ALA A 93 12.80 16.75 6.87
N ALA A 94 11.71 16.57 7.63
CA ALA A 94 11.39 15.32 8.28
C ALA A 94 11.12 14.20 7.25
N SER A 95 10.39 14.48 6.18
CA SER A 95 10.11 13.53 5.09
C SER A 95 11.39 13.09 4.40
N PHE A 96 12.29 14.03 4.12
CA PHE A 96 13.60 13.74 3.52
C PHE A 96 14.47 12.89 4.44
N ALA A 97 14.55 13.25 5.72
CA ALA A 97 15.29 12.49 6.73
C ALA A 97 14.74 11.06 6.86
N GLN A 98 13.42 10.92 6.95
CA GLN A 98 12.72 9.63 6.95
C GLN A 98 13.13 8.76 5.77
N ALA A 99 13.02 9.30 4.54
CA ALA A 99 13.34 8.57 3.32
C ALA A 99 14.82 8.11 3.32
N LYS A 100 15.75 9.01 3.67
CA LYS A 100 17.18 8.70 3.71
C LYS A 100 17.52 7.63 4.76
N ILE A 101 16.94 7.73 5.96
CA ILE A 101 17.15 6.76 7.04
C ILE A 101 16.54 5.41 6.66
N MET A 102 15.36 5.38 6.03
CA MET A 102 14.73 4.13 5.58
C MET A 102 15.57 3.41 4.51
N VAL A 103 16.23 4.13 3.61
CA VAL A 103 17.17 3.52 2.66
C VAL A 103 18.33 2.84 3.44
N TYR A 104 18.91 3.52 4.41
CA TYR A 104 19.99 2.97 5.24
C TYR A 104 19.56 1.72 6.02
N VAL A 105 18.40 1.78 6.70
CA VAL A 105 17.82 0.65 7.43
C VAL A 105 17.53 -0.52 6.50
N THR A 106 16.89 -0.25 5.36
CA THR A 106 16.51 -1.30 4.41
C THR A 106 17.72 -1.99 3.82
N GLN A 107 18.67 -1.24 3.24
CA GLN A 107 19.84 -1.82 2.59
C GLN A 107 20.76 -2.51 3.60
N GLY A 108 20.88 -1.96 4.81
CA GLY A 108 21.64 -2.58 5.89
C GLY A 108 21.02 -3.90 6.36
N THR A 109 19.70 -3.93 6.54
CA THR A 109 18.96 -5.17 6.88
C THR A 109 19.14 -6.24 5.81
N LEU A 110 18.98 -5.87 4.53
CA LEU A 110 19.12 -6.83 3.42
C LEU A 110 20.56 -7.33 3.27
N ARG A 111 21.55 -6.48 3.51
CA ARG A 111 22.95 -6.90 3.52
C ARG A 111 23.20 -7.95 4.62
N ASN A 112 22.75 -7.67 5.85
CA ASN A 112 22.94 -8.59 6.96
C ASN A 112 22.20 -9.91 6.69
N LEU A 113 20.97 -9.85 6.19
CA LEU A 113 20.18 -11.03 5.88
C LEU A 113 20.83 -11.90 4.78
N ARG A 114 21.38 -11.29 3.71
CA ARG A 114 22.12 -12.03 2.68
C ARG A 114 23.38 -12.69 3.24
N ASN A 115 24.10 -11.99 4.10
CA ASN A 115 25.29 -12.53 4.76
C ASN A 115 24.92 -13.74 5.64
N ASP A 116 23.87 -13.59 6.48
CA ASP A 116 23.40 -14.66 7.36
C ASP A 116 22.95 -15.87 6.53
N MET A 117 22.16 -15.63 5.46
CA MET A 117 21.70 -16.69 4.55
C MET A 117 22.88 -17.41 3.87
N PHE A 118 23.86 -16.66 3.39
CA PHE A 118 25.01 -17.24 2.69
C PHE A 118 25.87 -18.05 3.67
N THR A 119 26.21 -17.49 4.82
CA THR A 119 26.98 -18.16 5.86
C THR A 119 26.29 -19.45 6.32
N HIS A 120 24.95 -19.38 6.49
CA HIS A 120 24.19 -20.56 6.89
C HIS A 120 24.13 -21.61 5.77
N MET A 121 23.93 -21.18 4.51
CA MET A 121 23.90 -22.05 3.33
C MET A 121 25.20 -22.86 3.21
N GLU A 122 26.37 -22.23 3.44
CA GLU A 122 27.66 -22.92 3.41
C GLU A 122 27.83 -23.98 4.53
N SER A 123 27.00 -23.91 5.58
CA SER A 123 26.99 -24.90 6.68
C SER A 123 25.97 -26.05 6.46
N LEU A 124 25.21 -26.03 5.34
CA LEU A 124 24.19 -27.05 5.10
C LEU A 124 24.78 -28.33 4.48
N PRO A 125 24.23 -29.51 4.82
CA PRO A 125 24.68 -30.77 4.25
C PRO A 125 24.37 -30.85 2.74
N ILE A 126 25.20 -31.61 2.00
CA ILE A 126 25.03 -31.84 0.54
C ILE A 126 23.61 -32.32 0.20
N ARG A 127 23.03 -33.16 1.05
CA ARG A 127 21.66 -33.66 0.90
C ARG A 127 20.62 -32.56 0.73
N TYR A 128 20.84 -31.37 1.34
CA TYR A 128 19.94 -30.23 1.16
C TYR A 128 19.91 -29.77 -0.29
N PHE A 129 21.07 -29.65 -0.94
CA PHE A 129 21.20 -29.20 -2.33
C PHE A 129 20.69 -30.25 -3.32
N ASP A 130 20.82 -31.54 -3.01
CA ASP A 130 20.26 -32.61 -3.84
C ASP A 130 18.73 -32.66 -3.80
N SER A 131 18.13 -32.25 -2.68
CA SER A 131 16.67 -32.25 -2.47
C SER A 131 15.96 -30.95 -2.89
N HIS A 132 16.71 -29.86 -3.08
CA HIS A 132 16.15 -28.54 -3.44
C HIS A 132 16.71 -28.06 -4.78
N PRO A 133 15.84 -27.70 -5.76
CA PRO A 133 16.30 -27.16 -7.03
C PRO A 133 17.12 -25.88 -6.83
N HIS A 134 18.26 -25.78 -7.45
CA HIS A 134 19.13 -24.59 -7.37
C HIS A 134 18.39 -23.29 -7.74
N GLY A 135 17.43 -23.37 -8.68
CA GLY A 135 16.58 -22.23 -9.05
C GLY A 135 15.67 -21.74 -7.93
N ASP A 136 15.20 -22.63 -7.06
CA ASP A 136 14.36 -22.25 -5.92
C ASP A 136 15.22 -21.54 -4.84
N ILE A 137 16.42 -22.05 -4.57
CA ILE A 137 17.40 -21.42 -3.67
C ILE A 137 17.77 -20.03 -4.20
N MET A 138 18.11 -19.92 -5.49
CA MET A 138 18.46 -18.64 -6.12
C MET A 138 17.28 -17.66 -6.11
N SER A 139 16.03 -18.14 -6.29
CA SER A 139 14.83 -17.31 -6.18
C SER A 139 14.68 -16.69 -4.79
N THR A 140 15.11 -17.37 -3.73
CA THR A 140 15.09 -16.83 -2.35
C THR A 140 16.08 -15.68 -2.20
N TYR A 141 17.28 -15.75 -2.81
CA TYR A 141 18.26 -14.68 -2.80
C TYR A 141 17.92 -13.48 -3.67
N THR A 142 17.06 -13.65 -4.67
CA THR A 142 16.68 -12.60 -5.63
C THR A 142 15.27 -12.07 -5.38
N ASN A 143 14.26 -12.87 -5.71
CA ASN A 143 12.87 -12.44 -5.69
C ASN A 143 12.34 -12.21 -4.27
N ASP A 144 12.66 -13.11 -3.33
CA ASP A 144 12.16 -13.00 -1.96
C ASP A 144 12.82 -11.84 -1.20
N ILE A 145 14.11 -11.66 -1.39
CA ILE A 145 14.85 -10.50 -0.87
C ILE A 145 14.31 -9.19 -1.47
N ASP A 146 13.93 -9.15 -2.76
CA ASP A 146 13.38 -7.93 -3.38
C ASP A 146 11.97 -7.61 -2.86
N THR A 147 11.11 -8.61 -2.68
CA THR A 147 9.79 -8.40 -2.05
C THR A 147 9.92 -7.94 -0.60
N LEU A 148 10.90 -8.47 0.13
CA LEU A 148 11.22 -8.03 1.48
C LEU A 148 11.73 -6.58 1.51
N ARG A 149 12.60 -6.21 0.55
CA ARG A 149 13.04 -4.83 0.35
C ARG A 149 11.85 -3.88 0.21
N GLN A 150 10.90 -4.20 -0.66
CA GLN A 150 9.71 -3.39 -0.89
C GLN A 150 8.84 -3.28 0.37
N MET A 151 8.69 -4.37 1.12
CA MET A 151 7.94 -4.35 2.38
C MET A 151 8.59 -3.44 3.41
N ILE A 152 9.91 -3.54 3.62
CA ILE A 152 10.63 -2.75 4.63
C ILE A 152 10.69 -1.27 4.22
N SER A 153 11.04 -0.97 2.95
CA SER A 153 11.26 0.40 2.49
C SER A 153 9.98 1.18 2.24
N GLN A 154 8.88 0.52 1.89
CA GLN A 154 7.64 1.18 1.46
C GLN A 154 6.41 0.73 2.25
N SER A 155 6.14 -0.59 2.32
CA SER A 155 4.85 -1.05 2.84
C SER A 155 4.68 -0.81 4.34
N ILE A 156 5.67 -1.15 5.16
CA ILE A 156 5.62 -0.91 6.62
C ILE A 156 5.55 0.59 6.93
N PRO A 157 6.45 1.45 6.38
CA PRO A 157 6.37 2.89 6.61
C PRO A 157 5.04 3.50 6.16
N GLN A 158 4.51 3.07 5.00
CA GLN A 158 3.25 3.58 4.47
C GLN A 158 2.05 3.20 5.34
N VAL A 159 2.00 1.97 5.87
CA VAL A 159 0.94 1.53 6.80
C VAL A 159 0.97 2.37 8.08
N ILE A 160 2.15 2.58 8.67
CA ILE A 160 2.31 3.41 9.87
C ILE A 160 1.89 4.85 9.58
N ASN A 161 2.39 5.44 8.48
CA ASN A 161 2.06 6.81 8.10
C ASN A 161 0.56 6.98 7.85
N SER A 162 -0.08 6.04 7.16
CA SER A 162 -1.52 6.07 6.92
C SER A 162 -2.32 5.96 8.21
N ALA A 163 -1.91 5.09 9.14
CA ALA A 163 -2.57 4.96 10.44
C ALA A 163 -2.47 6.26 11.27
N VAL A 164 -1.26 6.84 11.36
CA VAL A 164 -1.04 8.11 12.06
C VAL A 164 -1.86 9.24 11.42
N THR A 165 -1.89 9.31 10.08
CA THR A 165 -2.66 10.31 9.34
C THR A 165 -4.16 10.16 9.62
N ILE A 166 -4.72 8.95 9.53
CA ILE A 166 -6.14 8.69 9.79
C ILE A 166 -6.52 9.11 11.22
N ILE A 167 -5.73 8.72 12.22
CA ILE A 167 -5.99 9.07 13.62
C ILE A 167 -5.90 10.59 13.83
N SER A 168 -4.89 11.24 13.28
CA SER A 168 -4.67 12.69 13.44
C SER A 168 -5.75 13.51 12.74
N VAL A 169 -6.09 13.14 11.50
CA VAL A 169 -7.13 13.83 10.72
C VAL A 169 -8.50 13.62 11.37
N LEU A 170 -8.82 12.39 11.79
CA LEU A 170 -10.07 12.10 12.49
C LEU A 170 -10.18 12.89 13.80
N GLY A 171 -9.10 12.97 14.59
CA GLY A 171 -9.05 13.79 15.78
C GLY A 171 -9.31 15.28 15.49
N ALA A 172 -8.67 15.83 14.45
CA ALA A 172 -8.89 17.21 14.02
C ALA A 172 -10.34 17.46 13.55
N MET A 173 -10.93 16.51 12.79
CA MET A 173 -12.33 16.59 12.33
C MET A 173 -13.32 16.57 13.49
N ILE A 174 -13.12 15.72 14.50
CA ILE A 174 -13.96 15.67 15.71
C ILE A 174 -13.92 17.01 16.47
N VAL A 175 -12.73 17.58 16.62
CA VAL A 175 -12.55 18.88 17.28
C VAL A 175 -13.22 20.02 16.50
N LEU A 176 -13.18 19.98 15.17
CA LEU A 176 -13.82 21.00 14.34
C LEU A 176 -15.34 20.93 14.36
N ASN A 177 -15.93 19.73 14.13
CA ASN A 177 -17.38 19.53 14.13
C ASN A 177 -17.75 18.04 14.14
N ILE A 178 -18.42 17.58 15.20
CA ILE A 178 -18.83 16.18 15.37
C ILE A 178 -19.89 15.76 14.34
N PRO A 179 -21.00 16.49 14.11
CA PRO A 179 -22.01 16.15 13.10
C PRO A 179 -21.43 15.89 11.72
N LEU A 180 -20.54 16.78 11.22
CA LEU A 180 -19.91 16.63 9.92
C LEU A 180 -18.96 15.42 9.89
N THR A 181 -18.27 15.13 11.00
CA THR A 181 -17.42 13.95 11.13
C THR A 181 -18.24 12.66 11.01
N LEU A 182 -19.43 12.60 11.61
CA LEU A 182 -20.34 11.45 11.49
C LEU A 182 -20.80 11.24 10.03
N ILE A 183 -21.11 12.32 9.31
CA ILE A 183 -21.44 12.25 7.87
C ILE A 183 -20.26 11.67 7.07
N THR A 184 -19.04 12.16 7.32
CA THR A 184 -17.84 11.66 6.64
C THR A 184 -17.62 10.18 6.95
N LEU A 185 -17.72 9.75 8.21
CA LEU A 185 -17.57 8.34 8.61
C LEU A 185 -18.63 7.44 7.98
N LEU A 186 -19.87 7.91 7.87
CA LEU A 186 -20.94 7.18 7.17
C LEU A 186 -20.58 6.99 5.69
N MET A 187 -20.11 8.04 5.03
CA MET A 187 -19.70 7.96 3.61
C MET A 187 -18.48 7.05 3.42
N VAL A 188 -17.53 7.04 4.35
CA VAL A 188 -16.42 6.07 4.34
C VAL A 188 -16.95 4.63 4.50
N GLY A 189 -17.93 4.41 5.36
CA GLY A 189 -18.61 3.12 5.46
C GLY A 189 -19.24 2.66 4.14
N VAL A 190 -19.90 3.58 3.42
CA VAL A 190 -20.46 3.31 2.08
C VAL A 190 -19.34 2.99 1.08
N MET A 191 -18.22 3.73 1.09
CA MET A 191 -17.05 3.46 0.22
C MET A 191 -16.46 2.07 0.49
N LEU A 192 -16.28 1.69 1.76
CA LEU A 192 -15.76 0.37 2.14
C LEU A 192 -16.72 -0.74 1.72
N TYR A 193 -18.02 -0.54 1.85
CA TYR A 193 -19.04 -1.48 1.40
C TYR A 193 -19.03 -1.66 -0.12
N ALA A 194 -18.98 -0.57 -0.88
CA ALA A 194 -18.86 -0.59 -2.34
C ALA A 194 -17.55 -1.32 -2.78
N THR A 195 -16.43 -1.00 -2.11
CA THR A 195 -15.15 -1.67 -2.36
C THR A 195 -15.21 -3.17 -2.09
N LYS A 196 -15.91 -3.59 -1.03
CA LYS A 196 -16.09 -5.02 -0.72
C LYS A 196 -16.88 -5.76 -1.81
N ILE A 197 -17.96 -5.15 -2.30
CA ILE A 197 -18.81 -5.78 -3.34
C ILE A 197 -18.06 -5.85 -4.67
N VAL A 198 -17.62 -4.71 -5.18
CA VAL A 198 -16.98 -4.61 -6.49
C VAL A 198 -15.62 -5.32 -6.49
N GLY A 199 -14.82 -5.15 -5.44
CA GLY A 199 -13.53 -5.82 -5.28
C GLY A 199 -13.67 -7.34 -5.14
N GLY A 200 -14.71 -7.82 -4.45
CA GLY A 200 -15.01 -9.25 -4.37
C GLY A 200 -15.38 -9.87 -5.72
N ALA A 201 -16.20 -9.19 -6.51
CA ALA A 201 -16.52 -9.61 -7.88
C ALA A 201 -15.28 -9.60 -8.77
N SER A 202 -14.49 -8.52 -8.72
CA SER A 202 -13.21 -8.39 -9.43
C SER A 202 -12.26 -9.54 -9.10
N ALA A 203 -12.06 -9.84 -7.82
CA ALA A 203 -11.17 -10.93 -7.38
C ALA A 203 -11.57 -12.29 -7.95
N LYS A 204 -12.87 -12.59 -8.00
CA LYS A 204 -13.39 -13.84 -8.59
C LYS A 204 -13.01 -13.96 -10.07
N TYR A 205 -13.20 -12.90 -10.85
CA TYR A 205 -12.89 -12.91 -12.27
C TYR A 205 -11.38 -12.88 -12.53
N PHE A 206 -10.58 -12.21 -11.72
CA PHE A 206 -9.11 -12.29 -11.83
C PHE A 206 -8.57 -13.70 -11.56
N ILE A 207 -9.16 -14.46 -10.64
CA ILE A 207 -8.80 -15.87 -10.44
C ILE A 207 -9.17 -16.70 -11.68
N ALA A 208 -10.34 -16.47 -12.27
CA ALA A 208 -10.75 -17.15 -13.50
C ALA A 208 -9.81 -16.81 -14.67
N GLN A 209 -9.47 -15.53 -14.84
CA GLN A 209 -8.51 -15.07 -15.85
C GLN A 209 -7.14 -15.75 -15.69
N GLN A 210 -6.61 -15.86 -14.47
CA GLN A 210 -5.33 -16.53 -14.23
C GLN A 210 -5.38 -18.03 -14.57
N ARG A 211 -6.49 -18.70 -14.26
CA ARG A 211 -6.70 -20.10 -14.63
C ARG A 211 -6.76 -20.28 -16.16
N ASP A 212 -7.53 -19.43 -16.84
CA ASP A 212 -7.74 -19.53 -18.28
C ASP A 212 -6.47 -19.13 -19.05
N LEU A 213 -5.68 -18.16 -18.53
CA LEU A 213 -4.35 -17.83 -19.03
C LEU A 213 -3.37 -19.01 -18.89
N ALA A 214 -3.43 -19.72 -17.77
CA ALA A 214 -2.62 -20.93 -17.57
C ALA A 214 -3.00 -22.04 -18.58
N ALA A 215 -4.29 -22.19 -18.90
CA ALA A 215 -4.75 -23.15 -19.90
C ALA A 215 -4.26 -22.80 -21.31
N VAL A 216 -4.32 -21.52 -21.70
CA VAL A 216 -3.77 -21.05 -22.99
C VAL A 216 -2.27 -21.28 -23.06
N ASN A 217 -1.51 -20.90 -22.01
CA ASN A 217 -0.06 -21.09 -21.97
C ASN A 217 0.33 -22.58 -22.04
N GLY A 218 -0.40 -23.43 -21.29
CA GLY A 218 -0.17 -24.89 -21.33
C GLY A 218 -0.41 -25.49 -22.72
N TYR A 219 -1.48 -25.05 -23.39
CA TYR A 219 -1.78 -25.48 -24.75
C TYR A 219 -0.71 -25.00 -25.77
N ILE A 220 -0.22 -23.76 -25.64
CA ILE A 220 0.89 -23.27 -26.46
C ILE A 220 2.14 -24.13 -26.27
N GLU A 221 2.51 -24.43 -25.02
CA GLU A 221 3.67 -25.26 -24.70
C GLU A 221 3.53 -26.68 -25.26
N GLU A 222 2.33 -27.28 -25.13
CA GLU A 222 2.01 -28.60 -25.69
C GLU A 222 2.16 -28.61 -27.21
N MET A 223 1.57 -27.61 -27.90
CA MET A 223 1.66 -27.52 -29.37
C MET A 223 3.08 -27.22 -29.85
N MET A 224 3.86 -26.41 -29.12
CA MET A 224 5.28 -26.17 -29.44
C MET A 224 6.09 -27.48 -29.34
N ASN A 225 5.92 -28.24 -28.27
CA ASN A 225 6.60 -29.50 -28.08
C ASN A 225 6.12 -30.59 -29.07
N GLY A 226 4.84 -30.62 -29.40
CA GLY A 226 4.20 -31.53 -30.32
C GLY A 226 4.19 -31.10 -31.80
N GLN A 227 4.83 -29.99 -32.18
CA GLN A 227 4.72 -29.37 -33.50
C GLN A 227 5.03 -30.33 -34.66
N LYS A 228 6.00 -31.23 -34.48
CA LYS A 228 6.32 -32.27 -35.50
C LYS A 228 5.14 -33.19 -35.74
N VAL A 229 4.43 -33.61 -34.68
CA VAL A 229 3.25 -34.51 -34.75
C VAL A 229 2.11 -33.77 -35.47
N VAL A 230 1.81 -32.55 -35.07
CA VAL A 230 0.77 -31.70 -35.69
C VAL A 230 1.01 -31.59 -37.19
N LYS A 231 2.26 -31.35 -37.61
CA LYS A 231 2.63 -31.23 -39.02
C LYS A 231 2.52 -32.54 -39.82
N VAL A 232 2.99 -33.67 -39.24
CA VAL A 232 2.93 -34.97 -39.88
C VAL A 232 1.49 -35.45 -40.12
N PHE A 233 0.60 -35.16 -39.14
CA PHE A 233 -0.82 -35.58 -39.24
C PHE A 233 -1.73 -34.48 -39.80
N THR A 234 -1.21 -33.34 -40.21
CA THR A 234 -1.96 -32.24 -40.83
C THR A 234 -3.12 -31.71 -39.94
N HIS A 235 -2.86 -31.68 -38.60
CA HIS A 235 -3.83 -31.24 -37.57
C HIS A 235 -3.78 -29.77 -37.24
N GLU A 236 -3.19 -28.89 -38.11
CA GLU A 236 -3.03 -27.46 -37.83
C GLU A 236 -4.37 -26.76 -37.64
N LYS A 237 -5.40 -27.10 -38.46
CA LYS A 237 -6.71 -26.48 -38.36
C LYS A 237 -7.38 -26.77 -37.02
N GLU A 238 -7.32 -28.03 -36.58
CA GLU A 238 -7.87 -28.46 -35.30
C GLU A 238 -7.14 -27.80 -34.13
N SER A 239 -5.81 -27.71 -34.21
CA SER A 239 -5.00 -27.03 -33.20
C SER A 239 -5.35 -25.55 -33.09
N ILE A 240 -5.56 -24.85 -34.21
CA ILE A 240 -5.98 -23.43 -34.24
C ILE A 240 -7.39 -23.29 -33.66
N GLU A 241 -8.33 -24.17 -34.01
CA GLU A 241 -9.68 -24.10 -33.46
C GLU A 241 -9.70 -24.29 -31.95
N ASN A 242 -8.95 -25.25 -31.42
CA ASN A 242 -8.84 -25.49 -29.99
C ASN A 242 -8.14 -24.31 -29.26
N PHE A 243 -7.11 -23.73 -29.87
CA PHE A 243 -6.49 -22.51 -29.36
C PHE A 243 -7.51 -21.36 -29.28
N ASN A 244 -8.29 -21.13 -30.34
CA ASN A 244 -9.28 -20.06 -30.37
C ASN A 244 -10.32 -20.23 -29.26
N LYS A 245 -10.84 -21.46 -29.03
CA LYS A 245 -11.77 -21.74 -27.93
C LYS A 245 -11.18 -21.39 -26.54
N LEU A 246 -9.92 -21.71 -26.31
CA LEU A 246 -9.25 -21.38 -25.07
C LEU A 246 -9.00 -19.87 -24.95
N ASN A 247 -8.61 -19.22 -26.05
CA ASN A 247 -8.34 -17.79 -26.09
C ASN A 247 -9.62 -16.95 -25.93
N ASP A 248 -10.74 -17.39 -26.52
CA ASP A 248 -12.05 -16.73 -26.33
C ASP A 248 -12.50 -16.81 -24.86
N LYS A 249 -12.28 -17.96 -24.22
CA LYS A 249 -12.58 -18.12 -22.81
C LYS A 249 -11.69 -17.22 -21.92
N LEU A 250 -10.41 -17.09 -22.26
CA LEU A 250 -9.51 -16.16 -21.61
C LEU A 250 -9.98 -14.72 -21.82
N PHE A 251 -10.38 -14.36 -23.05
CA PHE A 251 -10.91 -13.03 -23.35
C PHE A 251 -12.12 -12.70 -22.47
N GLU A 252 -13.10 -13.62 -22.36
CA GLU A 252 -14.31 -13.41 -21.54
C GLU A 252 -13.97 -13.21 -20.06
N SER A 253 -13.10 -14.05 -19.51
CA SER A 253 -12.70 -13.92 -18.12
C SER A 253 -11.84 -12.66 -17.85
N ALA A 254 -10.98 -12.27 -18.80
CA ALA A 254 -10.16 -11.06 -18.71
C ALA A 254 -11.01 -9.78 -18.86
N ASP A 255 -11.97 -9.77 -19.78
CA ASP A 255 -12.90 -8.66 -19.98
C ASP A 255 -13.72 -8.41 -18.69
N ASN A 256 -14.30 -9.46 -18.12
CA ASN A 256 -15.03 -9.35 -16.86
C ASN A 256 -14.13 -8.92 -15.68
N ALA A 257 -12.92 -9.46 -15.56
CA ALA A 257 -11.96 -9.05 -14.53
C ALA A 257 -11.64 -7.56 -14.61
N ASN A 258 -11.37 -7.05 -15.83
CA ASN A 258 -11.03 -5.65 -16.06
C ASN A 258 -12.24 -4.73 -15.92
N LYS A 259 -13.44 -5.14 -16.34
CA LYS A 259 -14.67 -4.36 -16.12
C LYS A 259 -14.86 -4.05 -14.64
N PHE A 260 -14.82 -5.05 -13.77
CA PHE A 260 -14.98 -4.84 -12.33
C PHE A 260 -13.76 -4.17 -11.69
N GLY A 261 -12.53 -4.51 -12.12
CA GLY A 261 -11.30 -3.94 -11.59
C GLY A 261 -11.17 -2.44 -11.85
N ASN A 262 -11.43 -2.02 -13.09
CA ASN A 262 -11.25 -0.63 -13.52
C ASN A 262 -12.37 0.31 -13.04
N VAL A 263 -13.55 -0.21 -12.69
CA VAL A 263 -14.68 0.61 -12.20
C VAL A 263 -14.52 0.97 -10.72
N LEU A 264 -13.71 0.24 -9.95
CA LEU A 264 -13.56 0.45 -8.51
C LEU A 264 -12.99 1.84 -8.16
N MET A 265 -11.92 2.25 -8.86
CA MET A 265 -11.32 3.57 -8.62
C MET A 265 -12.25 4.75 -8.94
N PRO A 266 -12.92 4.80 -10.12
CA PRO A 266 -13.94 5.80 -10.40
C PRO A 266 -15.10 5.85 -9.41
N ILE A 267 -15.61 4.69 -8.98
CA ILE A 267 -16.68 4.64 -7.96
C ILE A 267 -16.22 5.28 -6.66
N ASN A 268 -15.05 4.90 -6.14
CA ASN A 268 -14.53 5.48 -4.91
C ASN A 268 -14.26 6.99 -5.05
N ALA A 269 -13.77 7.44 -6.19
CA ALA A 269 -13.56 8.87 -6.44
C ALA A 269 -14.89 9.64 -6.42
N GLN A 270 -15.95 9.11 -7.07
CA GLN A 270 -17.26 9.77 -7.08
C GLN A 270 -17.95 9.73 -5.71
N LEU A 271 -17.82 8.64 -4.96
CA LEU A 271 -18.32 8.60 -3.58
C LEU A 271 -17.60 9.62 -2.70
N GLY A 272 -16.30 9.85 -2.91
CA GLY A 272 -15.53 10.90 -2.27
C GLY A 272 -16.04 12.30 -2.63
N ASN A 273 -16.38 12.55 -3.92
CA ASN A 273 -16.97 13.81 -4.36
C ASN A 273 -18.37 14.01 -3.77
N ILE A 274 -19.21 12.98 -3.70
CA ILE A 274 -20.51 13.04 -3.05
C ILE A 274 -20.36 13.38 -1.56
N SER A 275 -19.42 12.74 -0.86
CA SER A 275 -19.08 13.07 0.52
C SER A 275 -18.72 14.55 0.68
N TYR A 276 -17.86 15.05 -0.21
CA TYR A 276 -17.45 16.46 -0.22
C TYR A 276 -18.65 17.41 -0.40
N VAL A 277 -19.55 17.11 -1.35
CA VAL A 277 -20.74 17.93 -1.61
C VAL A 277 -21.70 17.90 -0.41
N LEU A 278 -21.93 16.74 0.19
CA LEU A 278 -22.78 16.63 1.38
C LEU A 278 -22.22 17.43 2.56
N VAL A 279 -20.93 17.31 2.81
CA VAL A 279 -20.24 18.08 3.86
C VAL A 279 -20.26 19.56 3.56
N ALA A 280 -20.10 19.98 2.28
CA ALA A 280 -20.18 21.38 1.89
C ALA A 280 -21.58 21.96 2.10
N LEU A 281 -22.63 21.22 1.72
CA LEU A 281 -24.02 21.64 1.91
C LEU A 281 -24.39 21.78 3.38
N VAL A 282 -24.22 20.70 4.16
CA VAL A 282 -24.57 20.69 5.59
C VAL A 282 -23.66 21.65 6.36
N GLY A 283 -22.37 21.65 6.11
CA GLY A 283 -21.42 22.56 6.75
C GLY A 283 -21.65 24.01 6.37
N GLY A 284 -22.06 24.28 5.12
CA GLY A 284 -22.45 25.63 4.67
C GLY A 284 -23.65 26.14 5.46
N ILE A 285 -24.71 25.33 5.64
CA ILE A 285 -25.87 25.72 6.45
C ILE A 285 -25.44 25.98 7.90
N LEU A 286 -24.64 25.09 8.51
CA LEU A 286 -24.17 25.27 9.88
C LEU A 286 -23.30 26.53 10.05
N ALA A 287 -22.49 26.87 9.03
CA ALA A 287 -21.64 28.06 9.06
C ALA A 287 -22.46 29.36 8.89
N LEU A 288 -23.50 29.34 8.07
CA LEU A 288 -24.40 30.52 7.88
C LEU A 288 -25.28 30.78 9.10
N GLU A 289 -25.76 29.72 9.75
CA GLU A 289 -26.55 29.82 10.98
C GLU A 289 -25.68 30.10 12.22
N GLY A 290 -24.35 29.97 12.12
CA GLY A 290 -23.43 30.15 13.25
C GLY A 290 -23.58 29.06 14.33
N PHE A 291 -24.18 27.91 14.00
CA PHE A 291 -24.48 26.85 14.95
C PHE A 291 -23.22 26.30 15.62
N GLY A 292 -23.17 26.37 16.95
CA GLY A 292 -22.01 25.89 17.73
C GLY A 292 -20.71 26.64 17.46
N GLY A 293 -20.76 27.89 16.95
CA GLY A 293 -19.57 28.65 16.58
C GLY A 293 -18.81 28.07 15.38
N PHE A 294 -19.51 27.37 14.49
CA PHE A 294 -18.96 26.87 13.24
C PHE A 294 -18.83 28.01 12.22
N THR A 295 -17.64 28.18 11.65
CA THR A 295 -17.28 29.31 10.77
C THR A 295 -16.98 28.85 9.35
N LEU A 296 -16.90 29.80 8.40
CA LEU A 296 -16.47 29.49 7.03
C LEU A 296 -15.03 28.98 6.97
N GLY A 297 -14.15 29.45 7.84
CA GLY A 297 -12.79 28.94 7.92
C GLY A 297 -12.74 27.50 8.44
N LYS A 298 -13.57 27.16 9.47
CA LYS A 298 -13.73 25.78 9.92
C LYS A 298 -14.25 24.87 8.82
N LEU A 299 -15.23 25.35 8.03
CA LEU A 299 -15.75 24.61 6.89
C LEU A 299 -14.66 24.32 5.85
N ALA A 300 -13.85 25.31 5.49
CA ALA A 300 -12.77 25.15 4.52
C ALA A 300 -11.72 24.13 4.98
N SER A 301 -11.31 24.19 6.26
CA SER A 301 -10.42 23.19 6.85
C SER A 301 -11.04 21.81 6.87
N PHE A 302 -12.33 21.71 7.24
CA PHE A 302 -13.05 20.44 7.28
C PHE A 302 -13.17 19.79 5.91
N LEU A 303 -13.48 20.54 4.87
CA LEU A 303 -13.54 20.09 3.48
C LEU A 303 -12.17 19.55 3.00
N SER A 304 -11.08 20.22 3.39
CA SER A 304 -9.72 19.77 3.08
C SER A 304 -9.39 18.46 3.80
N PHE A 305 -9.77 18.31 5.05
CA PHE A 305 -9.63 17.03 5.78
C PHE A 305 -10.48 15.92 5.19
N ASN A 306 -11.74 16.20 4.81
CA ASN A 306 -12.63 15.21 4.18
C ASN A 306 -12.01 14.65 2.88
N LYS A 307 -11.42 15.53 2.06
CA LYS A 307 -10.71 15.11 0.84
C LYS A 307 -9.46 14.29 1.13
N SER A 308 -8.70 14.68 2.15
CA SER A 308 -7.44 14.00 2.53
C SER A 308 -7.67 12.66 3.25
N PHE A 309 -8.86 12.41 3.80
CA PHE A 309 -9.16 11.24 4.63
C PHE A 309 -9.29 9.93 3.82
N SER A 310 -9.76 10.02 2.58
CA SER A 310 -10.02 8.84 1.74
C SER A 310 -8.74 8.19 1.18
N GLN A 311 -7.70 8.98 0.92
CA GLN A 311 -6.47 8.51 0.31
C GLN A 311 -5.69 7.50 1.17
N PRO A 312 -5.46 7.72 2.49
CA PRO A 312 -4.78 6.76 3.35
C PRO A 312 -5.50 5.41 3.45
N ILE A 313 -6.82 5.39 3.40
CA ILE A 313 -7.62 4.16 3.46
C ILE A 313 -7.35 3.27 2.22
N ASN A 314 -7.33 3.87 1.03
CA ASN A 314 -7.00 3.17 -0.21
C ASN A 314 -5.55 2.64 -0.21
N GLN A 315 -4.61 3.44 0.30
CA GLN A 315 -3.20 3.04 0.41
C GLN A 315 -3.01 1.86 1.35
N LEU A 316 -3.69 1.82 2.51
CA LEU A 316 -3.66 0.69 3.43
C LEU A 316 -4.05 -0.62 2.74
N SER A 317 -5.15 -0.61 1.96
CA SER A 317 -5.63 -1.80 1.26
C SER A 317 -4.60 -2.36 0.27
N MET A 318 -3.88 -1.50 -0.45
CA MET A 318 -2.82 -1.93 -1.37
C MET A 318 -1.61 -2.50 -0.63
N GLN A 319 -1.20 -1.88 0.48
CA GLN A 319 -0.03 -2.30 1.24
C GLN A 319 -0.22 -3.65 1.94
N ILE A 320 -1.45 -4.00 2.36
CA ILE A 320 -1.75 -5.32 2.94
C ILE A 320 -1.36 -6.44 1.98
N ASN A 321 -1.68 -6.33 0.70
CA ASN A 321 -1.31 -7.33 -0.30
C ASN A 321 0.21 -7.48 -0.45
N ASN A 322 0.94 -6.36 -0.48
CA ASN A 322 2.40 -6.36 -0.57
C ASN A 322 3.04 -7.01 0.65
N ILE A 323 2.50 -6.73 1.84
CA ILE A 323 2.96 -7.34 3.10
C ILE A 323 2.72 -8.86 3.07
N VAL A 324 1.55 -9.33 2.64
CA VAL A 324 1.24 -10.77 2.55
C VAL A 324 2.22 -11.49 1.60
N MET A 325 2.51 -10.89 0.43
CA MET A 325 3.48 -11.47 -0.51
C MET A 325 4.90 -11.50 0.07
N ALA A 326 5.32 -10.43 0.72
CA ALA A 326 6.64 -10.36 1.33
C ALA A 326 6.78 -11.31 2.53
N LEU A 327 5.71 -11.53 3.31
CA LEU A 327 5.71 -12.53 4.38
C LEU A 327 5.89 -13.95 3.83
N ALA A 328 5.29 -14.28 2.69
CA ALA A 328 5.51 -15.57 2.04
C ALA A 328 6.97 -15.77 1.59
N GLY A 329 7.61 -14.71 1.06
CA GLY A 329 9.06 -14.72 0.78
C GLY A 329 9.90 -14.82 2.06
N SER A 330 9.52 -14.08 3.11
CA SER A 330 10.18 -14.14 4.42
C SER A 330 10.11 -15.54 5.05
N GLU A 331 9.00 -16.26 4.87
CA GLU A 331 8.87 -17.66 5.37
C GLU A 331 9.91 -18.57 4.72
N ARG A 332 10.15 -18.44 3.40
CA ARG A 332 11.20 -19.22 2.71
C ARG A 332 12.60 -18.84 3.19
N ILE A 333 12.86 -17.54 3.36
CA ILE A 333 14.14 -17.06 3.89
C ILE A 333 14.41 -17.63 5.30
N PHE A 334 13.42 -17.53 6.19
CA PHE A 334 13.59 -18.03 7.55
C PHE A 334 13.62 -19.56 7.63
N ASN A 335 12.91 -20.28 6.74
CA ASN A 335 13.03 -21.72 6.64
C ASN A 335 14.45 -22.16 6.25
N LEU A 336 15.07 -21.45 5.29
CA LEU A 336 16.48 -21.68 4.95
C LEU A 336 17.39 -21.46 6.16
N LEU A 337 17.18 -20.36 6.93
CA LEU A 337 17.97 -20.05 8.12
C LEU A 337 17.72 -20.99 9.31
N ASP A 338 16.60 -21.68 9.32
CA ASP A 338 16.22 -22.63 10.38
C ASP A 338 16.56 -24.08 10.04
N GLU A 339 17.07 -24.37 8.82
CA GLU A 339 17.58 -25.69 8.46
C GLU A 339 18.75 -26.09 9.36
N LYS A 340 18.87 -27.38 9.62
CA LYS A 340 19.93 -27.89 10.49
C LYS A 340 21.27 -27.87 9.74
N PRO A 341 22.29 -27.20 10.29
CA PRO A 341 23.63 -27.28 9.70
C PRO A 341 24.19 -28.71 9.79
N GLU A 342 25.15 -28.99 8.95
CA GLU A 342 25.94 -30.22 9.04
C GLU A 342 26.67 -30.24 10.37
N THR A 343 26.56 -31.35 11.09
CA THR A 343 27.31 -31.57 12.33
C THR A 343 28.58 -32.33 11.99
N ASP A 344 29.73 -31.74 12.28
CA ASP A 344 31.04 -32.37 12.15
C ASP A 344 31.32 -33.21 13.41
N GLU A 345 30.40 -34.11 13.77
CA GLU A 345 30.62 -35.13 14.77
C GLU A 345 31.35 -36.28 14.08
N GLY A 346 32.65 -36.10 13.86
CA GLY A 346 33.53 -37.09 13.26
C GLY A 346 33.38 -38.46 13.90
N TYR A 347 33.68 -39.50 13.11
CA TYR A 347 33.73 -40.91 13.57
C TYR A 347 34.73 -41.08 14.71
#